data_aaa47b371dbf880ef631b2c9d46d0150
#
_entry.id   aaa47b371dbf880ef631b2c9d46d0150
#
_cell.length_a   1.000
_cell.length_b   1.000
_cell.length_c   1.000
_cell.angle_alpha   90.00
_cell.angle_beta   90.00
_cell.angle_gamma   90.00
#
_symmetry.space_group_name_H-M   'P 1'
#
loop_
_entity.id
_entity.type
_entity.pdbx_description
1 polymer ?
#
loop_
_entity_poly.entity_id
_entity_poly.type
_entity_poly.pdbx_seq_one_letter_code
_entity_poly.pdbx_strand_id
1 'polypeptide(L)'
;MGDIVSNRPLTLFTGQWADLPLEEVAALAAGWGYDGLELACWGDHFEVDRALAEDDYVAGRRELLARHGLECWIISNHLVGQAVCDHPIDARHQAILPARIWGDGDAEGVRQRAAAEMADTARAAARFGVETVVGFTGSSIWHTIAGFPPVSQQQIDAGYQDFADRWNPIMDVYDEVGVRFALEVHPTEVAFDTWTTQRTLEAMDHRPSFGINFDPSHFVWQFLDVPDFIRTYADRIFHVDCKDAKRRLDGRNGVMASHLGFGSMNRGWDFVSVGHGDVPWEDMIRMLNEIGYDGPISIEWEDAGMDRLVGAPEALTYIRKLLWDVPEGSFDDAFASGE
;
A
#
# COMPACT_ATOMS: atom_id res chain seq x y z
N MET A 1 5.83 35.42 2.31
CA MET A 1 5.94 34.34 1.33
C MET A 1 5.03 33.25 1.91
N GLY A 2 3.82 33.11 1.41
CA GLY A 2 2.94 32.01 1.80
C GLY A 2 3.57 30.74 1.28
N ASP A 3 3.68 29.75 2.14
CA ASP A 3 4.09 28.40 1.74
C ASP A 3 3.04 27.90 0.74
N ILE A 4 3.42 27.79 -0.53
CA ILE A 4 2.62 27.12 -1.55
C ILE A 4 2.79 25.63 -1.24
N VAL A 5 1.94 25.12 -0.37
CA VAL A 5 1.90 23.69 -0.01
C VAL A 5 0.79 23.07 -0.82
N SER A 6 1.11 22.04 -1.57
CA SER A 6 0.11 21.18 -2.23
C SER A 6 -0.97 20.79 -1.24
N ASN A 7 -2.23 20.78 -1.68
CA ASN A 7 -3.36 20.33 -0.86
C ASN A 7 -3.42 18.82 -0.63
N ARG A 8 -2.41 18.05 -1.06
CA ARG A 8 -2.39 16.60 -0.81
C ARG A 8 -2.03 16.30 0.62
N PRO A 9 -2.89 15.60 1.37
CA PRO A 9 -2.56 15.19 2.73
C PRO A 9 -1.38 14.21 2.75
N LEU A 10 -0.48 14.41 3.71
CA LEU A 10 0.57 13.46 4.03
C LEU A 10 0.19 12.68 5.29
N THR A 11 0.04 11.38 5.13
CA THR A 11 -0.35 10.46 6.19
C THR A 11 0.80 9.55 6.59
N LEU A 12 0.77 9.04 7.81
CA LEU A 12 1.66 7.97 8.26
C LEU A 12 0.90 6.66 8.21
N PHE A 13 1.43 5.66 7.48
CA PHE A 13 0.92 4.31 7.56
C PHE A 13 1.30 3.69 8.90
N THR A 14 0.32 3.16 9.61
CA THR A 14 0.52 2.71 10.98
C THR A 14 0.94 1.25 11.10
N GLY A 15 1.09 0.54 9.98
CA GLY A 15 1.42 -0.89 9.95
C GLY A 15 2.69 -1.26 10.69
N GLN A 16 3.76 -0.46 10.53
CA GLN A 16 5.07 -0.66 11.18
C GLN A 16 5.11 -0.13 12.62
N TRP A 17 3.97 0.36 13.13
CA TRP A 17 3.82 0.94 14.47
C TRP A 17 2.86 0.13 15.34
N ALA A 18 2.43 -1.06 14.89
CA ALA A 18 1.42 -1.88 15.57
C ALA A 18 1.88 -2.49 16.91
N ASP A 19 3.13 -2.26 17.30
CA ASP A 19 3.67 -2.53 18.64
C ASP A 19 3.32 -1.43 19.66
N LEU A 20 2.80 -0.28 19.20
CA LEU A 20 2.33 0.83 20.03
C LEU A 20 0.81 0.94 19.98
N PRO A 21 0.15 1.43 21.05
CA PRO A 21 -1.25 1.80 20.99
C PRO A 21 -1.50 2.93 19.98
N LEU A 22 -2.67 2.95 19.33
CA LEU A 22 -3.04 3.99 18.36
C LEU A 22 -2.93 5.41 18.93
N GLU A 23 -3.31 5.62 20.20
CA GLU A 23 -3.22 6.93 20.87
C GLU A 23 -1.76 7.47 20.87
N GLU A 24 -0.79 6.58 21.09
CA GLU A 24 0.64 6.96 21.11
C GLU A 24 1.13 7.30 19.70
N VAL A 25 0.74 6.49 18.69
CA VAL A 25 1.08 6.74 17.28
C VAL A 25 0.45 8.05 16.81
N ALA A 26 -0.79 8.32 17.16
CA ALA A 26 -1.48 9.56 16.83
C ALA A 26 -0.78 10.79 17.46
N ALA A 27 -0.36 10.68 18.71
CA ALA A 27 0.39 11.76 19.38
C ALA A 27 1.73 12.03 18.69
N LEU A 28 2.47 10.99 18.29
CA LEU A 28 3.73 11.11 17.56
C LEU A 28 3.52 11.75 16.20
N ALA A 29 2.59 11.23 15.39
CA ALA A 29 2.32 11.72 14.05
C ALA A 29 1.88 13.20 14.06
N ALA A 30 0.97 13.57 14.96
CA ALA A 30 0.56 14.96 15.15
C ALA A 30 1.73 15.87 15.57
N GLY A 31 2.59 15.38 16.50
CA GLY A 31 3.77 16.11 16.93
C GLY A 31 4.79 16.32 15.83
N TRP A 32 4.86 15.46 14.84
CA TRP A 32 5.72 15.60 13.65
C TRP A 32 5.10 16.45 12.57
N GLY A 33 3.78 16.65 12.58
CA GLY A 33 3.05 17.47 11.60
C GLY A 33 2.48 16.69 10.43
N TYR A 34 2.18 15.41 10.59
CA TYR A 34 1.36 14.65 9.65
C TYR A 34 -0.07 15.18 9.62
N ASP A 35 -0.73 15.10 8.47
CA ASP A 35 -2.11 15.54 8.29
C ASP A 35 -3.11 14.45 8.73
N GLY A 36 -2.66 13.19 8.76
CA GLY A 36 -3.50 12.06 9.14
C GLY A 36 -2.74 10.74 9.28
N LEU A 37 -3.51 9.68 9.48
CA LEU A 37 -3.03 8.31 9.54
C LEU A 37 -3.73 7.45 8.49
N GLU A 38 -2.98 6.55 7.88
CA GLU A 38 -3.49 5.35 7.23
C GLU A 38 -3.51 4.24 8.26
N LEU A 39 -4.71 3.76 8.62
CA LEU A 39 -4.86 2.84 9.74
C LEU A 39 -4.72 1.38 9.31
N ALA A 40 -3.76 0.69 9.91
CA ALA A 40 -3.60 -0.75 9.74
C ALA A 40 -4.72 -1.52 10.43
N CYS A 41 -5.27 -2.55 9.76
CA CYS A 41 -6.28 -3.44 10.33
C CYS A 41 -5.64 -4.54 11.22
N TRP A 42 -4.57 -4.20 11.94
CA TRP A 42 -3.92 -5.06 12.93
C TRP A 42 -3.34 -4.23 14.08
N GLY A 43 -2.92 -4.93 15.12
CA GLY A 43 -2.57 -4.29 16.39
C GLY A 43 -3.81 -3.69 17.04
N ASP A 44 -3.64 -2.55 17.71
CA ASP A 44 -4.72 -1.75 18.32
C ASP A 44 -5.30 -0.71 17.33
N HIS A 45 -4.88 -0.67 16.08
CA HIS A 45 -5.12 0.49 15.23
C HIS A 45 -6.53 0.50 14.64
N PHE A 46 -6.94 -0.56 13.93
CA PHE A 46 -8.31 -0.70 13.44
C PHE A 46 -8.74 -2.17 13.42
N GLU A 47 -9.72 -2.51 14.24
CA GLU A 47 -10.25 -3.87 14.37
C GLU A 47 -11.57 -3.99 13.61
N VAL A 48 -11.53 -4.73 12.49
CA VAL A 48 -12.64 -4.85 11.54
C VAL A 48 -13.91 -5.42 12.21
N ASP A 49 -13.75 -6.49 12.99
CA ASP A 49 -14.86 -7.14 13.70
C ASP A 49 -15.50 -6.20 14.73
N ARG A 50 -14.72 -5.44 15.47
CA ARG A 50 -15.24 -4.44 16.42
C ARG A 50 -15.92 -3.27 15.71
N ALA A 51 -15.34 -2.82 14.59
CA ALA A 51 -15.94 -1.76 13.79
C ALA A 51 -17.33 -2.13 13.27
N LEU A 52 -17.60 -3.42 13.07
CA LEU A 52 -18.93 -3.91 12.66
C LEU A 52 -19.87 -4.23 13.82
N ALA A 53 -19.34 -4.71 14.94
CA ALA A 53 -20.15 -5.21 16.06
C ALA A 53 -20.44 -4.15 17.13
N GLU A 54 -19.55 -3.16 17.33
CA GLU A 54 -19.62 -2.21 18.43
C GLU A 54 -20.00 -0.81 17.90
N ASP A 55 -21.11 -0.25 18.37
CA ASP A 55 -21.59 1.05 17.88
C ASP A 55 -20.62 2.21 18.22
N ASP A 56 -19.98 2.15 19.39
CA ASP A 56 -19.09 3.20 19.88
C ASP A 56 -17.66 3.11 19.35
N TYR A 57 -17.27 1.98 18.74
CA TYR A 57 -15.89 1.76 18.32
C TYR A 57 -15.43 2.76 17.24
N VAL A 58 -16.22 2.87 16.17
CA VAL A 58 -15.93 3.80 15.06
C VAL A 58 -15.92 5.24 15.54
N ALA A 59 -16.90 5.63 16.37
CA ALA A 59 -16.96 6.96 16.94
C ALA A 59 -15.73 7.25 17.81
N GLY A 60 -15.32 6.30 18.65
CA GLY A 60 -14.14 6.41 19.49
C GLY A 60 -12.83 6.56 18.71
N ARG A 61 -12.67 5.82 17.58
CA ARG A 61 -11.49 5.96 16.70
C ARG A 61 -11.43 7.34 16.04
N ARG A 62 -12.57 7.83 15.54
CA ARG A 62 -12.66 9.18 14.96
C ARG A 62 -12.38 10.28 15.99
N GLU A 63 -12.94 10.15 17.19
CA GLU A 63 -12.69 11.11 18.27
C GLU A 63 -11.22 11.12 18.69
N LEU A 64 -10.56 9.93 18.74
CA LEU A 64 -9.14 9.82 19.02
C LEU A 64 -8.33 10.62 17.99
N LEU A 65 -8.54 10.40 16.71
CA LEU A 65 -7.83 11.13 15.65
C LEU A 65 -8.10 12.63 15.72
N ALA A 66 -9.36 13.03 15.90
CA ALA A 66 -9.75 14.43 15.97
C ALA A 66 -9.12 15.17 17.16
N ARG A 67 -8.95 14.52 18.32
CA ARG A 67 -8.21 15.11 19.47
C ARG A 67 -6.77 15.48 19.13
N HIS A 68 -6.15 14.77 18.20
CA HIS A 68 -4.80 15.03 17.71
C HIS A 68 -4.77 15.90 16.46
N GLY A 69 -5.92 16.33 15.93
CA GLY A 69 -6.01 17.09 14.67
C GLY A 69 -5.64 16.27 13.44
N LEU A 70 -5.80 14.96 13.50
CA LEU A 70 -5.51 14.01 12.41
C LEU A 70 -6.79 13.54 11.74
N GLU A 71 -6.68 13.23 10.45
CA GLU A 71 -7.75 12.60 9.66
C GLU A 71 -7.33 11.18 9.20
N CYS A 72 -8.30 10.42 8.69
CA CYS A 72 -8.05 9.11 8.09
C CYS A 72 -8.84 9.00 6.79
N TRP A 73 -8.15 8.78 5.69
CA TRP A 73 -8.74 8.58 4.36
C TRP A 73 -8.65 7.13 3.88
N ILE A 74 -7.76 6.35 4.48
CA ILE A 74 -7.39 4.99 4.05
C ILE A 74 -7.32 4.09 5.28
N ILE A 75 -7.84 2.86 5.16
CA ILE A 75 -7.50 1.75 6.05
C ILE A 75 -6.83 0.64 5.24
N SER A 76 -5.98 -0.15 5.88
CA SER A 76 -5.11 -1.10 5.19
C SER A 76 -5.15 -2.47 5.82
N ASN A 77 -5.48 -3.51 5.01
CA ASN A 77 -5.59 -4.89 5.49
C ASN A 77 -4.72 -5.86 4.66
N HIS A 78 -3.40 -5.60 4.64
CA HIS A 78 -2.42 -6.40 3.92
C HIS A 78 -2.33 -7.83 4.43
N LEU A 79 -2.21 -7.99 5.77
CA LEU A 79 -1.91 -9.28 6.38
C LEU A 79 -2.99 -10.33 6.11
N VAL A 80 -4.26 -9.94 6.18
CA VAL A 80 -5.37 -10.85 5.91
C VAL A 80 -5.56 -11.03 4.40
N GLY A 81 -5.45 -9.94 3.63
CA GLY A 81 -5.56 -9.99 2.17
C GLY A 81 -4.57 -10.98 1.54
N GLN A 82 -3.32 -11.03 2.04
CA GLN A 82 -2.30 -12.00 1.62
C GLN A 82 -2.81 -13.44 1.62
N ALA A 83 -3.58 -13.80 2.63
CA ALA A 83 -4.03 -15.18 2.80
C ALA A 83 -5.19 -15.58 1.88
N VAL A 84 -5.81 -14.65 1.14
CA VAL A 84 -6.95 -14.96 0.26
C VAL A 84 -6.54 -15.89 -0.89
N CYS A 85 -5.43 -15.59 -1.55
CA CYS A 85 -4.96 -16.39 -2.69
C CYS A 85 -3.64 -17.12 -2.46
N ASP A 86 -2.92 -16.88 -1.36
CA ASP A 86 -1.60 -17.48 -1.18
C ASP A 86 -1.61 -19.00 -1.22
N HIS A 87 -0.56 -19.54 -1.85
CA HIS A 87 -0.27 -20.96 -1.86
C HIS A 87 1.25 -21.21 -1.78
N PRO A 88 1.71 -22.03 -0.83
CA PRO A 88 0.95 -22.69 0.24
C PRO A 88 0.57 -21.75 1.40
N ILE A 89 -0.49 -22.04 2.13
CA ILE A 89 -0.76 -21.48 3.45
C ILE A 89 0.06 -22.29 4.47
N ASP A 90 0.90 -21.62 5.27
CA ASP A 90 1.83 -22.28 6.19
C ASP A 90 2.11 -21.44 7.47
N ALA A 91 3.14 -21.81 8.24
CA ALA A 91 3.49 -21.17 9.49
C ALA A 91 3.81 -19.67 9.37
N ARG A 92 4.18 -19.16 8.19
CA ARG A 92 4.39 -17.72 7.94
C ARG A 92 3.08 -16.96 8.08
N HIS A 93 2.00 -17.51 7.55
CA HIS A 93 0.65 -16.94 7.68
C HIS A 93 0.14 -17.02 9.12
N GLN A 94 0.40 -18.13 9.82
CA GLN A 94 0.05 -18.25 11.24
C GLN A 94 0.66 -17.13 12.09
N ALA A 95 1.86 -16.68 11.74
CA ALA A 95 2.59 -15.66 12.50
C ALA A 95 1.99 -14.25 12.35
N ILE A 96 1.26 -13.98 11.28
CA ILE A 96 0.74 -12.64 10.96
C ILE A 96 -0.78 -12.54 11.03
N LEU A 97 -1.50 -13.67 10.91
CA LEU A 97 -2.96 -13.66 10.88
C LEU A 97 -3.56 -13.65 12.28
N PRO A 98 -4.68 -12.93 12.48
CA PRO A 98 -5.48 -13.07 13.69
C PRO A 98 -5.90 -14.53 13.92
N ALA A 99 -5.95 -14.94 15.19
CA ALA A 99 -6.31 -16.33 15.54
C ALA A 99 -7.66 -16.79 14.96
N ARG A 100 -8.64 -15.86 14.83
CA ARG A 100 -9.95 -16.15 14.23
C ARG A 100 -9.88 -16.42 12.73
N ILE A 101 -8.88 -15.86 12.03
CA ILE A 101 -8.65 -16.11 10.60
C ILE A 101 -7.84 -17.41 10.43
N TRP A 102 -6.79 -17.60 11.22
CA TRP A 102 -6.02 -18.82 11.19
C TRP A 102 -6.87 -20.07 11.54
N GLY A 103 -7.67 -20.00 12.61
CA GLY A 103 -8.55 -21.08 13.06
C GLY A 103 -7.78 -22.37 13.36
N ASP A 104 -8.13 -23.43 12.68
CA ASP A 104 -7.50 -24.75 12.80
C ASP A 104 -6.29 -24.96 11.87
N GLY A 105 -5.97 -23.95 11.04
CA GLY A 105 -4.86 -24.00 10.10
C GLY A 105 -5.13 -24.80 8.83
N ASP A 106 -6.38 -25.26 8.61
CA ASP A 106 -6.77 -25.81 7.30
C ASP A 106 -6.62 -24.75 6.22
N ALA A 107 -5.79 -25.03 5.21
CA ALA A 107 -5.38 -24.03 4.23
C ALA A 107 -6.55 -23.39 3.49
N GLU A 108 -7.54 -24.17 3.06
CA GLU A 108 -8.70 -23.61 2.38
C GLU A 108 -9.64 -22.88 3.35
N GLY A 109 -9.79 -23.40 4.58
CA GLY A 109 -10.52 -22.70 5.64
C GLY A 109 -9.91 -21.35 6.00
N VAL A 110 -8.58 -21.22 6.02
CA VAL A 110 -7.88 -19.93 6.21
C VAL A 110 -8.22 -18.97 5.07
N ARG A 111 -8.12 -19.41 3.80
CA ARG A 111 -8.45 -18.56 2.64
C ARG A 111 -9.90 -18.06 2.67
N GLN A 112 -10.84 -18.94 3.01
CA GLN A 112 -12.26 -18.60 3.09
C GLN A 112 -12.53 -17.58 4.20
N ARG A 113 -11.90 -17.74 5.38
CA ARG A 113 -12.03 -16.78 6.48
C ARG A 113 -11.36 -15.46 6.15
N ALA A 114 -10.22 -15.48 5.45
CA ALA A 114 -9.56 -14.27 4.95
C ALA A 114 -10.43 -13.53 3.93
N ALA A 115 -11.04 -14.24 2.99
CA ALA A 115 -11.96 -13.64 2.01
C ALA A 115 -13.18 -13.00 2.69
N ALA A 116 -13.77 -13.66 3.69
CA ALA A 116 -14.87 -13.10 4.47
C ALA A 116 -14.45 -11.82 5.22
N GLU A 117 -13.26 -11.82 5.83
CA GLU A 117 -12.71 -10.64 6.52
C GLU A 117 -12.44 -9.49 5.56
N MET A 118 -11.94 -9.75 4.33
CA MET A 118 -11.73 -8.69 3.34
C MET A 118 -13.06 -8.05 2.89
N ALA A 119 -14.13 -8.85 2.76
CA ALA A 119 -15.47 -8.32 2.52
C ALA A 119 -15.99 -7.50 3.71
N ASP A 120 -15.72 -7.95 4.93
CA ASP A 120 -16.06 -7.22 6.14
C ASP A 120 -15.22 -5.94 6.31
N THR A 121 -13.97 -5.92 5.84
CA THR A 121 -13.13 -4.72 5.78
C THR A 121 -13.78 -3.63 4.93
N ALA A 122 -14.40 -3.96 3.79
CA ALA A 122 -15.15 -3.00 2.99
C ALA A 122 -16.34 -2.39 3.75
N ARG A 123 -17.11 -3.23 4.45
CA ARG A 123 -18.25 -2.77 5.28
C ARG A 123 -17.77 -1.88 6.44
N ALA A 124 -16.66 -2.26 7.08
CA ALA A 124 -16.06 -1.49 8.16
C ALA A 124 -15.52 -0.15 7.66
N ALA A 125 -14.88 -0.12 6.48
CA ALA A 125 -14.43 1.10 5.82
C ALA A 125 -15.59 2.07 5.54
N ALA A 126 -16.68 1.58 4.94
CA ALA A 126 -17.88 2.37 4.70
C ALA A 126 -18.47 2.93 6.00
N ARG A 127 -18.54 2.11 7.08
CA ARG A 127 -19.01 2.55 8.40
C ARG A 127 -18.08 3.58 9.04
N PHE A 128 -16.77 3.42 8.85
CA PHE A 128 -15.76 4.39 9.29
C PHE A 128 -15.75 5.65 8.43
N GLY A 129 -16.29 5.62 7.21
CA GLY A 129 -16.41 6.75 6.29
C GLY A 129 -15.14 6.99 5.49
N VAL A 130 -14.36 5.95 5.21
CA VAL A 130 -13.27 5.96 4.25
C VAL A 130 -13.69 5.25 2.97
N GLU A 131 -13.22 5.74 1.82
CA GLU A 131 -13.65 5.27 0.50
C GLU A 131 -12.67 4.28 -0.14
N THR A 132 -11.50 4.09 0.46
CA THR A 132 -10.47 3.22 -0.11
C THR A 132 -9.86 2.33 0.97
N VAL A 133 -9.77 1.04 0.66
CA VAL A 133 -9.03 0.04 1.43
C VAL A 133 -7.80 -0.37 0.63
N VAL A 134 -6.65 -0.33 1.26
CA VAL A 134 -5.38 -0.83 0.69
C VAL A 134 -5.11 -2.22 1.22
N GLY A 135 -4.46 -3.07 0.42
CA GLY A 135 -4.06 -4.39 0.89
C GLY A 135 -3.42 -5.27 -0.17
N PHE A 136 -3.10 -6.47 0.27
CA PHE A 136 -2.62 -7.56 -0.57
C PHE A 136 -3.76 -8.46 -1.03
N THR A 137 -3.49 -9.25 -2.05
CA THR A 137 -4.44 -10.25 -2.57
C THR A 137 -3.94 -11.67 -2.35
N GLY A 138 -2.63 -11.81 -2.11
CA GLY A 138 -1.93 -13.07 -2.23
C GLY A 138 -1.82 -13.55 -3.68
N SER A 139 -1.14 -14.68 -3.86
CA SER A 139 -0.95 -15.30 -5.16
C SER A 139 -0.74 -16.81 -5.05
N SER A 140 -1.55 -17.58 -5.78
CA SER A 140 -1.36 -19.03 -5.86
C SER A 140 -0.20 -19.45 -6.77
N ILE A 141 0.37 -18.50 -7.53
CA ILE A 141 1.43 -18.76 -8.53
C ILE A 141 2.75 -18.02 -8.28
N TRP A 142 2.84 -17.16 -7.27
CA TRP A 142 4.07 -16.44 -6.98
C TRP A 142 5.31 -17.34 -6.83
N HIS A 143 5.15 -18.49 -6.16
CA HIS A 143 6.24 -19.43 -5.93
C HIS A 143 6.81 -20.06 -7.23
N THR A 144 6.14 -19.84 -8.36
CA THR A 144 6.59 -20.33 -9.68
C THR A 144 7.45 -19.31 -10.44
N ILE A 145 7.72 -18.13 -9.86
CA ILE A 145 8.41 -17.00 -10.51
C ILE A 145 9.79 -17.38 -11.13
N ALA A 146 10.50 -18.33 -10.54
CA ALA A 146 11.80 -18.77 -11.04
C ALA A 146 11.72 -19.60 -12.34
N GLY A 147 10.51 -20.03 -12.75
CA GLY A 147 10.27 -20.74 -14.02
C GLY A 147 10.86 -22.15 -14.12
N PHE A 148 11.44 -22.70 -13.05
CA PHE A 148 11.92 -24.06 -13.02
C PHE A 148 11.58 -24.73 -11.66
N PRO A 149 10.98 -25.97 -11.65
CA PRO A 149 10.56 -26.78 -12.82
C PRO A 149 9.70 -26.00 -13.83
N PRO A 150 9.66 -26.40 -15.13
CA PRO A 150 8.95 -25.66 -16.15
C PRO A 150 7.49 -25.40 -15.77
N VAL A 151 7.07 -24.14 -15.87
CA VAL A 151 5.70 -23.68 -15.59
C VAL A 151 4.97 -23.50 -16.92
N SER A 152 3.85 -24.18 -17.09
CA SER A 152 3.04 -24.06 -18.30
C SER A 152 2.18 -22.78 -18.27
N GLN A 153 1.83 -22.26 -19.44
CA GLN A 153 0.87 -21.16 -19.56
C GLN A 153 -0.46 -21.50 -18.87
N GLN A 154 -0.91 -22.75 -19.00
CA GLN A 154 -2.15 -23.23 -18.36
C GLN A 154 -2.08 -23.11 -16.82
N GLN A 155 -0.93 -23.35 -16.18
CA GLN A 155 -0.78 -23.17 -14.74
C GLN A 155 -0.84 -21.69 -14.35
N ILE A 156 -0.24 -20.82 -15.15
CA ILE A 156 -0.32 -19.38 -14.93
C ILE A 156 -1.75 -18.89 -15.11
N ASP A 157 -2.45 -19.31 -16.19
CA ASP A 157 -3.85 -18.96 -16.42
C ASP A 157 -4.77 -19.43 -15.28
N ALA A 158 -4.53 -20.64 -14.76
CA ALA A 158 -5.26 -21.15 -13.62
C ALA A 158 -5.03 -20.32 -12.34
N GLY A 159 -3.83 -19.75 -12.15
CA GLY A 159 -3.56 -18.85 -11.02
C GLY A 159 -4.33 -17.54 -11.09
N TYR A 160 -4.43 -16.92 -12.26
CA TYR A 160 -5.27 -15.72 -12.45
C TYR A 160 -6.77 -16.03 -12.35
N GLN A 161 -7.19 -17.23 -12.77
CA GLN A 161 -8.57 -17.65 -12.57
C GLN A 161 -8.89 -17.88 -11.08
N ASP A 162 -8.01 -18.53 -10.31
CA ASP A 162 -8.17 -18.70 -8.86
C ASP A 162 -8.26 -17.34 -8.15
N PHE A 163 -7.43 -16.38 -8.56
CA PHE A 163 -7.51 -15.00 -8.08
C PHE A 163 -8.88 -14.38 -8.38
N ALA A 164 -9.34 -14.44 -9.63
CA ALA A 164 -10.62 -13.86 -10.03
C ALA A 164 -11.80 -14.53 -9.30
N ASP A 165 -11.78 -15.85 -9.18
CA ASP A 165 -12.84 -16.62 -8.50
C ASP A 165 -12.97 -16.27 -7.01
N ARG A 166 -11.86 -15.93 -6.34
CA ARG A 166 -11.84 -15.56 -4.93
C ARG A 166 -12.15 -14.08 -4.71
N TRP A 167 -11.60 -13.20 -5.55
CA TRP A 167 -11.72 -11.76 -5.36
C TRP A 167 -13.01 -11.17 -5.92
N ASN A 168 -13.62 -11.72 -6.97
CA ASN A 168 -14.87 -11.17 -7.48
C ASN A 168 -15.99 -11.13 -6.43
N PRO A 169 -16.26 -12.20 -5.63
CA PRO A 169 -17.28 -12.11 -4.58
C PRO A 169 -16.95 -11.10 -3.49
N ILE A 170 -15.66 -10.87 -3.19
CA ILE A 170 -15.21 -9.83 -2.25
C ILE A 170 -15.54 -8.46 -2.84
N MET A 171 -15.16 -8.23 -4.10
CA MET A 171 -15.38 -6.97 -4.79
C MET A 171 -16.86 -6.64 -5.02
N ASP A 172 -17.74 -7.65 -5.08
CA ASP A 172 -19.19 -7.41 -5.09
C ASP A 172 -19.64 -6.66 -3.83
N VAL A 173 -19.03 -6.97 -2.68
CA VAL A 173 -19.30 -6.27 -1.42
C VAL A 173 -18.72 -4.84 -1.44
N TYR A 174 -17.52 -4.65 -1.99
CA TYR A 174 -16.93 -3.32 -2.17
C TYR A 174 -17.82 -2.42 -3.02
N ASP A 175 -18.36 -2.93 -4.13
CA ASP A 175 -19.31 -2.20 -4.96
C ASP A 175 -20.62 -1.90 -4.24
N GLU A 176 -21.15 -2.87 -3.48
CA GLU A 176 -22.39 -2.71 -2.71
C GLU A 176 -22.29 -1.55 -1.71
N VAL A 177 -21.13 -1.42 -1.04
CA VAL A 177 -20.95 -0.39 -0.01
C VAL A 177 -20.26 0.89 -0.52
N GLY A 178 -19.91 0.96 -1.81
CA GLY A 178 -19.30 2.12 -2.44
C GLY A 178 -17.86 2.40 -2.01
N VAL A 179 -17.11 1.35 -1.68
CA VAL A 179 -15.70 1.42 -1.29
C VAL A 179 -14.83 0.85 -2.41
N ARG A 180 -13.62 1.38 -2.59
CA ARG A 180 -12.63 0.90 -3.56
C ARG A 180 -11.58 0.05 -2.87
N PHE A 181 -11.05 -0.94 -3.59
CA PHE A 181 -9.88 -1.70 -3.16
C PHE A 181 -8.66 -1.31 -3.99
N ALA A 182 -7.56 -1.00 -3.35
CA ALA A 182 -6.28 -0.68 -3.96
C ALA A 182 -5.26 -1.79 -3.62
N LEU A 183 -4.97 -2.65 -4.60
CA LEU A 183 -3.93 -3.67 -4.48
C LEU A 183 -2.55 -3.01 -4.47
N GLU A 184 -1.74 -3.26 -3.46
CA GLU A 184 -0.32 -2.91 -3.53
C GLU A 184 0.39 -3.83 -4.52
N VAL A 185 0.98 -3.22 -5.56
CA VAL A 185 1.78 -3.94 -6.58
C VAL A 185 3.11 -4.33 -5.96
N HIS A 186 3.21 -5.57 -5.53
CA HIS A 186 4.27 -6.05 -4.65
C HIS A 186 4.75 -7.46 -5.04
N PRO A 187 6.06 -7.73 -5.07
CA PRO A 187 6.58 -9.09 -5.18
C PRO A 187 6.04 -9.96 -4.04
N THR A 188 5.37 -11.02 -4.37
CA THR A 188 4.57 -12.02 -3.68
C THR A 188 3.10 -11.98 -4.06
N GLU A 189 2.63 -10.85 -4.58
CA GLU A 189 1.25 -10.68 -5.04
C GLU A 189 1.03 -11.23 -6.46
N VAL A 190 -0.23 -11.24 -6.87
CA VAL A 190 -0.61 -11.58 -8.26
C VAL A 190 -0.12 -10.53 -9.25
N ALA A 191 -0.03 -9.25 -8.81
CA ALA A 191 0.57 -8.15 -9.53
C ALA A 191 1.86 -7.68 -8.83
N PHE A 192 2.99 -7.67 -9.55
CA PHE A 192 4.30 -7.28 -9.01
C PHE A 192 5.15 -6.47 -10.00
N ASP A 193 4.67 -6.28 -11.22
CA ASP A 193 5.28 -5.47 -12.28
C ASP A 193 4.21 -4.96 -13.25
N THR A 194 4.61 -4.24 -14.31
CA THR A 194 3.69 -3.67 -15.30
C THR A 194 2.80 -4.74 -15.97
N TRP A 195 3.40 -5.85 -16.40
CA TRP A 195 2.66 -6.86 -17.16
C TRP A 195 1.73 -7.70 -16.30
N THR A 196 2.15 -8.04 -15.09
CA THR A 196 1.30 -8.75 -14.13
C THR A 196 0.17 -7.86 -13.61
N THR A 197 0.41 -6.56 -13.45
CA THR A 197 -0.65 -5.59 -13.12
C THR A 197 -1.69 -5.50 -14.22
N GLN A 198 -1.27 -5.38 -15.49
CA GLN A 198 -2.20 -5.39 -16.61
C GLN A 198 -3.08 -6.65 -16.58
N ARG A 199 -2.46 -7.80 -16.44
CA ARG A 199 -3.16 -9.08 -16.43
C ARG A 199 -4.09 -9.25 -15.21
N THR A 200 -3.73 -8.68 -14.07
CA THR A 200 -4.58 -8.67 -12.87
C THR A 200 -5.83 -7.83 -13.11
N LEU A 201 -5.70 -6.65 -13.70
CA LEU A 201 -6.84 -5.81 -14.07
C LEU A 201 -7.75 -6.49 -15.11
N GLU A 202 -7.15 -7.17 -16.11
CA GLU A 202 -7.91 -7.97 -17.09
C GLU A 202 -8.67 -9.12 -16.40
N ALA A 203 -8.07 -9.82 -15.44
CA ALA A 203 -8.72 -10.90 -14.68
C ALA A 203 -9.90 -10.41 -13.83
N MET A 204 -9.88 -9.13 -13.43
CA MET A 204 -10.98 -8.44 -12.73
C MET A 204 -11.95 -7.74 -13.67
N ASP A 205 -11.90 -8.02 -14.97
CA ASP A 205 -12.72 -7.38 -16.01
C ASP A 205 -12.67 -5.84 -15.95
N HIS A 206 -11.50 -5.29 -15.61
CA HIS A 206 -11.26 -3.85 -15.40
C HIS A 206 -12.26 -3.18 -14.45
N ARG A 207 -12.72 -3.90 -13.43
CA ARG A 207 -13.72 -3.45 -12.46
C ARG A 207 -13.34 -2.09 -11.87
N PRO A 208 -14.23 -1.07 -11.91
CA PRO A 208 -13.87 0.30 -11.51
C PRO A 208 -13.49 0.46 -10.04
N SER A 209 -13.99 -0.39 -9.16
CA SER A 209 -13.68 -0.39 -7.73
C SER A 209 -12.37 -1.10 -7.37
N PHE A 210 -11.73 -1.81 -8.33
CA PHE A 210 -10.45 -2.47 -8.15
C PHE A 210 -9.34 -1.64 -8.82
N GLY A 211 -8.37 -1.22 -8.05
CA GLY A 211 -7.25 -0.39 -8.53
C GLY A 211 -5.95 -0.72 -7.81
N ILE A 212 -5.08 0.25 -7.76
CA ILE A 212 -3.67 0.11 -7.38
C ILE A 212 -3.36 1.02 -6.21
N ASN A 213 -2.72 0.47 -5.20
CA ASN A 213 -1.85 1.19 -4.29
C ASN A 213 -0.43 1.14 -4.87
N PHE A 214 0.13 2.31 -5.14
CA PHE A 214 1.44 2.42 -5.77
C PHE A 214 2.52 2.67 -4.74
N ASP A 215 3.42 1.68 -4.54
CA ASP A 215 4.65 1.80 -3.76
C ASP A 215 5.87 1.74 -4.69
N PRO A 216 6.62 2.86 -4.85
CA PRO A 216 7.77 2.93 -5.75
C PRO A 216 8.94 2.06 -5.32
N SER A 217 9.04 1.70 -4.04
CA SER A 217 10.18 0.95 -3.52
C SER A 217 10.31 -0.42 -4.18
N HIS A 218 9.16 -1.06 -4.46
CA HIS A 218 9.12 -2.36 -5.11
C HIS A 218 9.51 -2.32 -6.59
N PHE A 219 9.44 -1.15 -7.21
CA PHE A 219 9.81 -0.93 -8.61
C PHE A 219 11.31 -0.69 -8.77
N VAL A 220 11.90 0.15 -7.93
CA VAL A 220 13.31 0.55 -8.12
C VAL A 220 14.27 -0.60 -7.94
N TRP A 221 14.06 -1.53 -7.01
CA TRP A 221 14.96 -2.67 -6.88
C TRP A 221 14.78 -3.72 -7.99
N GLN A 222 13.62 -3.73 -8.66
CA GLN A 222 13.36 -4.52 -9.86
C GLN A 222 13.84 -3.83 -11.14
N PHE A 223 14.37 -2.60 -11.08
CA PHE A 223 14.76 -1.76 -12.22
C PHE A 223 13.59 -1.37 -13.14
N LEU A 224 12.38 -1.25 -12.59
CA LEU A 224 11.22 -0.76 -13.31
C LEU A 224 11.19 0.77 -13.29
N ASP A 225 10.60 1.36 -14.33
CA ASP A 225 10.45 2.80 -14.46
C ASP A 225 9.22 3.27 -13.67
N VAL A 226 9.45 4.09 -12.65
CA VAL A 226 8.41 4.59 -11.74
C VAL A 226 7.44 5.55 -12.45
N PRO A 227 7.89 6.60 -13.14
CA PRO A 227 7.01 7.50 -13.89
C PRO A 227 6.20 6.80 -15.00
N ASP A 228 6.80 5.86 -15.72
CA ASP A 228 6.11 5.15 -16.80
C ASP A 228 4.97 4.28 -16.28
N PHE A 229 5.16 3.61 -15.13
CA PHE A 229 4.10 2.85 -14.49
C PHE A 229 2.93 3.75 -14.05
N ILE A 230 3.23 4.89 -13.41
CA ILE A 230 2.20 5.85 -12.98
C ILE A 230 1.40 6.36 -14.18
N ARG A 231 2.07 6.70 -15.29
CA ARG A 231 1.41 7.14 -16.51
C ARG A 231 0.53 6.05 -17.12
N THR A 232 1.03 4.81 -17.13
CA THR A 232 0.32 3.66 -17.72
C THR A 232 -0.98 3.36 -17.00
N TYR A 233 -1.00 3.52 -15.68
CA TYR A 233 -2.14 3.17 -14.83
C TYR A 233 -2.79 4.38 -14.15
N ALA A 234 -2.72 5.55 -14.78
CA ALA A 234 -3.18 6.83 -14.22
C ALA A 234 -4.61 6.80 -13.66
N ASP A 235 -5.52 6.09 -14.32
CA ASP A 235 -6.93 5.96 -13.93
C ASP A 235 -7.19 4.85 -12.89
N ARG A 236 -6.13 4.15 -12.47
CA ARG A 236 -6.20 3.00 -11.55
C ARG A 236 -5.44 3.21 -10.25
N ILE A 237 -4.62 4.24 -10.13
CA ILE A 237 -3.93 4.56 -8.89
C ILE A 237 -4.91 5.23 -7.94
N PHE A 238 -5.31 4.49 -6.89
CA PHE A 238 -6.25 4.95 -5.88
C PHE A 238 -5.55 5.42 -4.62
N HIS A 239 -4.33 4.94 -4.40
CA HIS A 239 -3.48 5.33 -3.28
C HIS A 239 -2.00 5.28 -3.66
N VAL A 240 -1.18 6.00 -2.90
CA VAL A 240 0.28 6.08 -3.09
C VAL A 240 0.96 5.98 -1.75
N ASP A 241 1.85 4.99 -1.63
CA ASP A 241 2.79 4.87 -0.52
C ASP A 241 4.14 5.46 -0.88
N CYS A 242 4.72 6.20 0.05
CA CYS A 242 6.10 6.64 0.01
C CYS A 242 6.95 5.74 0.90
N LYS A 243 7.54 4.73 0.28
CA LYS A 243 8.57 3.85 0.82
C LYS A 243 9.77 3.86 -0.11
N ASP A 244 10.97 3.78 0.41
CA ASP A 244 12.19 3.86 -0.38
C ASP A 244 13.01 2.58 -0.29
N ALA A 245 13.75 2.28 -1.34
CA ALA A 245 14.65 1.13 -1.38
C ALA A 245 15.99 1.52 -1.99
N LYS A 246 17.06 0.98 -1.40
CA LYS A 246 18.44 1.17 -1.84
C LYS A 246 18.99 -0.09 -2.47
N ARG A 247 19.41 -0.01 -3.72
CA ARG A 247 20.14 -1.09 -4.38
C ARG A 247 21.59 -1.15 -3.87
N ARG A 248 22.04 -2.38 -3.61
CA ARG A 248 23.39 -2.67 -3.09
C ARG A 248 24.08 -3.76 -3.94
N LEU A 249 23.83 -3.73 -5.26
CA LEU A 249 24.42 -4.67 -6.20
C LEU A 249 25.91 -4.32 -6.43
N ASP A 250 26.78 -5.24 -6.09
CA ASP A 250 28.26 -5.06 -6.10
C ASP A 250 29.00 -6.16 -6.88
N GLY A 251 28.25 -6.97 -7.62
CA GLY A 251 28.78 -8.14 -8.33
C GLY A 251 28.85 -9.43 -7.49
N ARG A 252 28.52 -9.35 -6.19
CA ARG A 252 28.40 -10.50 -5.26
C ARG A 252 26.98 -10.64 -4.72
N ASN A 253 26.36 -9.54 -4.37
CA ASN A 253 25.00 -9.47 -3.84
C ASN A 253 24.02 -9.47 -5.01
N GLY A 254 23.11 -10.45 -5.05
CA GLY A 254 22.11 -10.57 -6.10
C GLY A 254 20.79 -9.91 -5.73
N VAL A 255 20.01 -9.54 -6.74
CA VAL A 255 18.68 -8.93 -6.58
C VAL A 255 17.69 -9.83 -5.84
N MET A 256 17.87 -11.16 -5.85
CA MET A 256 17.06 -12.12 -5.09
C MET A 256 17.34 -12.13 -3.59
N ALA A 257 18.26 -11.28 -3.11
CA ALA A 257 18.57 -11.05 -1.69
C ALA A 257 19.02 -12.27 -0.87
N SER A 258 19.25 -13.43 -1.49
CA SER A 258 19.87 -14.65 -0.92
C SER A 258 19.25 -15.16 0.40
N HIS A 259 17.93 -14.99 0.61
CA HIS A 259 17.20 -15.31 1.85
C HIS A 259 17.76 -14.62 3.12
N LEU A 260 18.50 -13.51 2.94
CA LEU A 260 19.00 -12.72 4.05
C LEU A 260 17.92 -11.77 4.58
N GLY A 261 17.88 -11.57 5.89
CA GLY A 261 16.97 -10.60 6.53
C GLY A 261 17.28 -9.15 6.13
N PHE A 262 16.29 -8.28 6.25
CA PHE A 262 16.47 -6.83 6.09
C PHE A 262 17.53 -6.30 7.06
N GLY A 263 18.27 -5.27 6.64
CA GLY A 263 19.41 -4.73 7.37
C GLY A 263 20.74 -5.46 7.11
N SER A 264 20.73 -6.61 6.41
CA SER A 264 21.97 -7.30 6.02
C SER A 264 22.70 -6.55 4.92
N MET A 265 23.97 -6.21 5.15
CA MET A 265 24.82 -5.57 4.12
C MET A 265 25.11 -6.46 2.89
N ASN A 266 24.81 -7.76 2.98
CA ASN A 266 24.98 -8.71 1.88
C ASN A 266 23.69 -8.93 1.06
N ARG A 267 22.62 -8.20 1.34
CA ARG A 267 21.44 -8.15 0.45
C ARG A 267 21.75 -7.29 -0.76
N GLY A 268 21.21 -7.66 -1.93
CA GLY A 268 21.35 -6.87 -3.15
C GLY A 268 20.54 -5.58 -3.15
N TRP A 269 19.60 -5.44 -2.21
CA TRP A 269 18.79 -4.24 -1.96
C TRP A 269 18.21 -4.30 -0.54
N ASP A 270 17.78 -3.16 -0.03
CA ASP A 270 17.13 -3.05 1.28
C ASP A 270 16.16 -1.88 1.29
N PHE A 271 15.17 -1.91 2.17
CA PHE A 271 14.38 -0.72 2.46
C PHE A 271 15.21 0.25 3.27
N VAL A 272 15.01 1.52 3.00
CA VAL A 272 15.66 2.63 3.70
C VAL A 272 14.66 3.77 3.88
N SER A 273 14.91 4.65 4.84
CA SER A 273 14.10 5.84 5.05
C SER A 273 13.97 6.65 3.76
N VAL A 274 12.79 7.23 3.53
CA VAL A 274 12.45 7.99 2.34
C VAL A 274 13.46 9.11 2.09
N GLY A 275 13.99 9.17 0.88
CA GLY A 275 15.05 10.11 0.46
C GLY A 275 16.46 9.58 0.61
N HIS A 276 16.67 8.38 1.17
CA HIS A 276 17.97 7.73 1.28
C HIS A 276 18.18 6.61 0.26
N GLY A 277 17.15 6.27 -0.51
CA GLY A 277 17.15 5.20 -1.49
C GLY A 277 17.41 5.63 -2.94
N ASP A 278 16.82 4.87 -3.84
CA ASP A 278 16.97 5.05 -5.29
C ASP A 278 15.65 5.44 -5.97
N VAL A 279 14.58 5.74 -5.21
CA VAL A 279 13.30 6.20 -5.76
C VAL A 279 13.49 7.59 -6.37
N PRO A 280 13.08 7.82 -7.63
CA PRO A 280 13.16 9.13 -8.28
C PRO A 280 12.02 10.05 -7.83
N TRP A 281 12.05 10.49 -6.57
CA TRP A 281 10.96 11.20 -5.89
C TRP A 281 10.45 12.42 -6.66
N GLU A 282 11.34 13.25 -7.18
CA GLU A 282 10.92 14.45 -7.93
C GLU A 282 10.15 14.07 -9.20
N ASP A 283 10.66 13.10 -9.97
CA ASP A 283 10.01 12.64 -11.21
C ASP A 283 8.67 11.96 -10.90
N MET A 284 8.61 11.20 -9.81
CA MET A 284 7.37 10.58 -9.33
C MET A 284 6.31 11.62 -8.99
N ILE A 285 6.65 12.64 -8.19
CA ILE A 285 5.70 13.71 -7.81
C ILE A 285 5.26 14.50 -9.04
N ARG A 286 6.16 14.81 -9.98
CA ARG A 286 5.80 15.45 -11.25
C ARG A 286 4.81 14.60 -12.05
N MET A 287 5.00 13.29 -12.09
CA MET A 287 4.09 12.40 -12.79
C MET A 287 2.72 12.31 -12.08
N LEU A 288 2.68 12.24 -10.75
CA LEU A 288 1.42 12.31 -9.98
C LEU A 288 0.66 13.62 -10.26
N ASN A 289 1.38 14.74 -10.44
CA ASN A 289 0.79 16.00 -10.85
C ASN A 289 0.23 15.92 -12.29
N GLU A 290 0.99 15.34 -13.22
CA GLU A 290 0.59 15.21 -14.63
C GLU A 290 -0.70 14.40 -14.80
N ILE A 291 -0.85 13.31 -14.03
CA ILE A 291 -2.07 12.47 -14.06
C ILE A 291 -3.23 13.06 -13.23
N GLY A 292 -3.02 14.16 -12.51
CA GLY A 292 -4.04 14.76 -11.67
C GLY A 292 -4.38 13.99 -10.40
N TYR A 293 -3.43 13.20 -9.87
CA TYR A 293 -3.65 12.50 -8.59
C TYR A 293 -3.79 13.53 -7.47
N ASP A 294 -4.90 13.51 -6.75
CA ASP A 294 -5.27 14.43 -5.67
C ASP A 294 -5.49 13.76 -4.31
N GLY A 295 -5.33 12.42 -4.26
CA GLY A 295 -5.48 11.63 -3.04
C GLY A 295 -4.37 11.85 -2.01
N PRO A 296 -4.53 11.31 -0.79
CA PRO A 296 -3.50 11.32 0.23
C PRO A 296 -2.28 10.51 -0.22
N ILE A 297 -1.12 10.87 0.34
CA ILE A 297 0.13 10.13 0.16
C ILE A 297 0.57 9.66 1.54
N SER A 298 0.76 8.35 1.71
CA SER A 298 1.18 7.76 2.98
C SER A 298 2.69 7.57 3.03
N ILE A 299 3.30 7.92 4.15
CA ILE A 299 4.67 7.49 4.45
C ILE A 299 4.59 6.09 5.06
N GLU A 300 5.03 5.10 4.31
CA GLU A 300 5.30 3.76 4.81
C GLU A 300 6.78 3.66 5.17
N TRP A 301 7.08 3.85 6.45
CA TRP A 301 8.46 3.95 6.89
C TRP A 301 9.04 2.59 7.26
N GLU A 302 10.07 2.16 6.54
CA GLU A 302 10.85 0.96 6.82
C GLU A 302 12.35 1.23 6.62
N ASP A 303 13.13 1.07 7.68
CA ASP A 303 14.60 1.11 7.62
C ASP A 303 15.20 0.34 8.80
N ALA A 304 15.89 -0.75 8.52
CA ALA A 304 16.55 -1.55 9.55
C ALA A 304 17.81 -0.89 10.12
N GLY A 305 18.30 0.17 9.49
CA GLY A 305 19.53 0.91 9.86
C GLY A 305 19.29 2.25 10.54
N MET A 306 18.01 2.67 10.69
CA MET A 306 17.63 3.98 11.25
C MET A 306 16.58 3.82 12.35
N ASP A 307 16.62 4.70 13.36
CA ASP A 307 15.53 4.78 14.34
C ASP A 307 14.28 5.41 13.71
N ARG A 308 13.14 4.75 13.84
CA ARG A 308 11.86 5.20 13.29
C ARG A 308 11.42 6.59 13.82
N LEU A 309 11.80 6.93 15.06
CA LEU A 309 11.50 8.24 15.65
C LEU A 309 12.32 9.37 15.01
N VAL A 310 13.37 9.05 14.28
CA VAL A 310 14.16 9.98 13.46
C VAL A 310 13.69 9.93 12.01
N GLY A 311 13.55 8.74 11.43
CA GLY A 311 13.30 8.57 10.01
C GLY A 311 11.89 8.97 9.59
N ALA A 312 10.85 8.68 10.37
CA ALA A 312 9.48 9.03 9.97
C ALA A 312 9.25 10.56 9.88
N PRO A 313 9.65 11.40 10.84
CA PRO A 313 9.55 12.86 10.68
C PRO A 313 10.49 13.43 9.60
N GLU A 314 11.66 12.81 9.36
CA GLU A 314 12.55 13.20 8.27
C GLU A 314 11.89 12.92 6.91
N ALA A 315 11.30 11.72 6.72
CA ALA A 315 10.57 11.32 5.53
C ALA A 315 9.42 12.30 5.21
N LEU A 316 8.61 12.67 6.20
CA LEU A 316 7.57 13.68 6.06
C LEU A 316 8.14 15.01 5.57
N THR A 317 9.21 15.48 6.21
CA THR A 317 9.86 16.74 5.86
C THR A 317 10.42 16.72 4.43
N TYR A 318 10.97 15.57 4.02
CA TYR A 318 11.53 15.37 2.69
C TYR A 318 10.44 15.43 1.61
N ILE A 319 9.38 14.63 1.74
CA ILE A 319 8.29 14.58 0.77
C ILE A 319 7.55 15.91 0.72
N ARG A 320 7.27 16.55 1.86
CA ARG A 320 6.58 17.86 1.91
C ARG A 320 7.28 18.95 1.09
N LYS A 321 8.60 18.90 0.97
CA LYS A 321 9.37 19.82 0.11
C LYS A 321 9.19 19.56 -1.38
N LEU A 322 8.77 18.38 -1.77
CA LEU A 322 8.54 17.98 -3.16
C LEU A 322 7.09 18.16 -3.59
N LEU A 323 6.17 18.35 -2.64
CA LEU A 323 4.77 18.63 -2.94
C LEU A 323 4.60 20.11 -3.28
N TRP A 324 4.52 20.40 -4.56
CA TRP A 324 4.18 21.72 -5.07
C TRP A 324 2.99 21.63 -6.02
N ASP A 325 2.21 22.68 -6.06
CA ASP A 325 1.10 22.80 -7.00
C ASP A 325 1.62 23.11 -8.40
N VAL A 326 0.92 22.59 -9.40
CA VAL A 326 1.12 23.00 -10.78
C VAL A 326 0.53 24.42 -10.93
N PRO A 327 1.28 25.42 -11.39
CA PRO A 327 0.74 26.75 -11.57
C PRO A 327 -0.35 26.76 -12.63
N GLU A 328 -1.42 27.52 -12.40
CA GLU A 328 -2.39 27.84 -13.42
C GLU A 328 -1.74 28.75 -14.45
N GLY A 329 -1.62 28.32 -15.70
CA GLY A 329 -1.06 29.12 -16.81
C GLY A 329 0.40 28.78 -17.15
N SER A 330 0.89 29.40 -18.20
CA SER A 330 2.27 29.26 -18.70
C SER A 330 3.18 30.29 -18.06
N PHE A 331 4.46 29.98 -17.82
CA PHE A 331 5.45 30.97 -17.44
C PHE A 331 5.59 32.07 -18.50
N ASP A 332 5.25 31.82 -19.76
CA ASP A 332 5.23 32.75 -20.86
C ASP A 332 4.08 33.77 -20.76
N ASP A 333 3.05 33.52 -19.94
CA ASP A 333 1.96 34.48 -19.71
C ASP A 333 2.48 35.82 -19.15
N ALA A 334 3.62 35.78 -18.47
CA ALA A 334 4.32 37.01 -18.03
C ALA A 334 4.77 37.92 -19.19
N PHE A 335 4.90 37.37 -20.40
CA PHE A 335 5.28 38.12 -21.60
C PHE A 335 4.07 38.58 -22.41
N ALA A 336 2.88 38.00 -22.17
CA ALA A 336 1.64 38.32 -22.90
C ALA A 336 0.96 39.62 -22.43
N SER A 337 1.39 40.25 -21.33
CA SER A 337 0.84 41.48 -20.76
C SER A 337 1.47 42.76 -21.34
N GLY A 338 1.63 42.82 -22.65
CA GLY A 338 2.25 43.95 -23.38
C GLY A 338 1.45 44.45 -24.60
N GLU A 339 0.07 44.33 -24.61
CA GLU A 339 -0.79 45.06 -25.56
C GLU A 339 -1.82 45.94 -24.84
#